data_4d8e29976612f9cbccc049f6e0eb1878
#
_entry.id   4d8e29976612f9cbccc049f6e0eb1878
#
_cell.length_a   1.000
_cell.length_b   1.000
_cell.length_c   1.000
_cell.angle_alpha   90.00
_cell.angle_beta   90.00
_cell.angle_gamma   90.00
#
_symmetry.space_group_name_H-M   'P 1'
#
loop_
_entity.id
_entity.type
_entity.pdbx_description
1 polymer ?
#
loop_
_entity_poly.entity_id
_entity_poly.type
_entity_poly.pdbx_seq_one_letter_code
_entity_poly.pdbx_strand_id
1 'polypeptide(L)'
;MKAEAVTLRLLEIDQLTVGYASLPVLENVHLTVCQQRIVAVVGPNGAGKTTLLKAISGLIRPVTGHIRFAGEAIEAMAVQDIVRRGIVYVPEGMKVFPQMSVLENLEIGGYLNRSRIRAGLEMVMELFPELRDRLRDQAGILSGGQQRMVTLGRGLMADARLLLLDDPFLGLSPKFVKRFCSAFRTLRQSGVTLFIAGQHVRRILNVADAAFLLEDGTVTLAGSGPGVLHSEYLQQILFGVRAKDQAPGPS
;
A
#
# COMPACT_ATOMS: atom_id res chain seq x y z
N MET A 1 -6.07 30.45 -15.93
CA MET A 1 -4.82 29.73 -15.68
C MET A 1 -4.98 28.95 -14.38
N LYS A 2 -5.22 27.61 -14.45
CA LYS A 2 -5.16 26.76 -13.25
C LYS A 2 -3.68 26.57 -12.92
N ALA A 3 -3.23 27.01 -11.76
CA ALA A 3 -1.90 26.71 -11.27
C ALA A 3 -1.73 25.19 -11.25
N GLU A 4 -0.79 24.67 -12.02
CA GLU A 4 -0.34 23.29 -11.87
C GLU A 4 0.20 23.14 -10.45
N ALA A 5 -0.53 22.40 -9.63
CA ALA A 5 -0.07 22.08 -8.29
C ALA A 5 1.25 21.31 -8.45
N VAL A 6 2.34 21.91 -7.97
CA VAL A 6 3.65 21.25 -7.93
C VAL A 6 3.46 19.96 -7.13
N THR A 7 3.40 18.84 -7.83
CA THR A 7 3.20 17.54 -7.21
C THR A 7 4.52 17.13 -6.57
N LEU A 8 4.65 17.32 -5.25
CA LEU A 8 5.86 17.01 -4.51
C LEU A 8 6.09 15.49 -4.48
N ARG A 9 7.28 15.07 -4.86
CA ARG A 9 7.72 13.68 -4.76
C ARG A 9 7.91 13.30 -3.29
N LEU A 10 7.34 12.20 -2.87
CA LEU A 10 7.46 11.70 -1.50
C LEU A 10 8.42 10.52 -1.41
N LEU A 11 8.29 9.56 -2.34
CA LEU A 11 9.16 8.40 -2.43
C LEU A 11 9.72 8.32 -3.85
N GLU A 12 11.02 8.13 -3.95
CA GLU A 12 11.74 7.92 -5.21
C GLU A 12 12.58 6.65 -5.09
N ILE A 13 12.42 5.76 -6.04
CA ILE A 13 13.17 4.51 -6.17
C ILE A 13 13.90 4.56 -7.49
N ASP A 14 15.21 4.35 -7.43
CA ASP A 14 16.09 4.42 -8.60
C ASP A 14 17.02 3.22 -8.66
N GLN A 15 16.99 2.50 -9.79
CA GLN A 15 17.81 1.33 -10.10
C GLN A 15 17.81 0.27 -8.99
N LEU A 16 16.66 0.09 -8.32
CA LEU A 16 16.57 -0.77 -7.16
C LEU A 16 16.63 -2.25 -7.53
N THR A 17 17.60 -2.95 -6.98
CA THR A 17 17.70 -4.42 -7.04
C THR A 17 17.64 -4.99 -5.64
N VAL A 18 16.73 -5.94 -5.42
CA VAL A 18 16.48 -6.59 -4.11
C VAL A 18 16.36 -8.09 -4.32
N GLY A 19 16.93 -8.86 -3.39
CA GLY A 19 16.85 -10.32 -3.45
C GLY A 19 16.97 -10.97 -2.08
N TYR A 20 16.85 -12.30 -2.07
CA TYR A 20 17.07 -13.14 -0.90
C TYR A 20 18.27 -14.04 -1.19
N ALA A 21 19.26 -14.03 -0.30
CA ALA A 21 20.55 -14.69 -0.52
C ALA A 21 21.20 -14.24 -1.84
N SER A 22 21.35 -15.13 -2.82
CA SER A 22 21.96 -14.82 -4.12
C SER A 22 20.94 -14.64 -5.25
N LEU A 23 19.64 -14.74 -4.96
CA LEU A 23 18.60 -14.71 -5.99
C LEU A 23 17.92 -13.34 -6.01
N PRO A 24 18.05 -12.56 -7.09
CA PRO A 24 17.31 -11.31 -7.25
C PRO A 24 15.81 -11.60 -7.38
N VAL A 25 14.98 -10.75 -6.80
CA VAL A 25 13.51 -10.78 -6.88
C VAL A 25 13.01 -9.51 -7.55
N LEU A 26 13.72 -8.40 -7.34
CA LEU A 26 13.49 -7.13 -8.02
C LEU A 26 14.78 -6.75 -8.74
N GLU A 27 14.65 -6.31 -9.98
CA GLU A 27 15.78 -5.93 -10.81
C GLU A 27 15.53 -4.56 -11.46
N ASN A 28 16.45 -3.62 -11.19
CA ASN A 28 16.46 -2.30 -11.81
C ASN A 28 15.11 -1.56 -11.75
N VAL A 29 14.42 -1.62 -10.60
CA VAL A 29 13.11 -0.99 -10.43
C VAL A 29 13.26 0.52 -10.30
N HIS A 30 12.45 1.25 -11.08
CA HIS A 30 12.30 2.69 -11.03
C HIS A 30 10.84 3.04 -10.77
N LEU A 31 10.55 3.86 -9.76
CA LEU A 31 9.23 4.42 -9.55
C LEU A 31 9.26 5.68 -8.68
N THR A 32 8.23 6.50 -8.83
CA THR A 32 8.05 7.71 -8.02
C THR A 32 6.64 7.74 -7.45
N VAL A 33 6.54 8.04 -6.16
CA VAL A 33 5.27 8.24 -5.45
C VAL A 33 5.18 9.71 -5.04
N CYS A 34 4.13 10.38 -5.48
CA CYS A 34 3.85 11.76 -5.10
C CYS A 34 3.02 11.82 -3.82
N GLN A 35 3.12 12.94 -3.09
CA GLN A 35 2.36 13.17 -1.86
C GLN A 35 0.84 13.17 -2.12
N GLN A 36 0.08 12.77 -1.10
CA GLN A 36 -1.39 12.79 -1.12
C GLN A 36 -2.00 12.04 -2.31
N ARG A 37 -1.41 10.91 -2.66
CA ARG A 37 -1.87 10.02 -3.73
C ARG A 37 -2.09 8.61 -3.21
N ILE A 38 -3.00 7.91 -3.86
CA ILE A 38 -3.10 6.46 -3.75
C ILE A 38 -2.36 5.89 -4.95
N VAL A 39 -1.24 5.22 -4.68
CA VAL A 39 -0.41 4.59 -5.71
C VAL A 39 -0.55 3.07 -5.58
N ALA A 40 -0.70 2.39 -6.69
CA ALA A 40 -0.85 0.95 -6.77
C ALA A 40 0.39 0.28 -7.37
N VAL A 41 0.76 -0.88 -6.82
CA VAL A 41 1.62 -1.85 -7.50
C VAL A 41 0.83 -3.14 -7.65
N VAL A 42 0.55 -3.51 -8.89
CA VAL A 42 -0.20 -4.72 -9.24
C VAL A 42 0.69 -5.66 -10.06
N GLY A 43 0.30 -6.91 -10.12
CA GLY A 43 1.05 -7.92 -10.89
C GLY A 43 0.77 -9.33 -10.38
N PRO A 44 1.24 -10.38 -11.07
CA PRO A 44 1.04 -11.77 -10.69
C PRO A 44 1.67 -12.10 -9.34
N ASN A 45 1.33 -13.30 -8.82
CA ASN A 45 1.98 -13.82 -7.63
C ASN A 45 3.46 -14.10 -7.92
N GLY A 46 4.32 -13.77 -6.96
CA GLY A 46 5.76 -13.92 -7.15
C GLY A 46 6.45 -12.76 -7.87
N ALA A 47 5.71 -11.78 -8.43
CA ALA A 47 6.31 -10.64 -9.16
C ALA A 47 7.20 -9.72 -8.32
N GLY A 48 7.26 -9.88 -6.98
CA GLY A 48 8.13 -9.07 -6.11
C GLY A 48 7.41 -7.95 -5.34
N LYS A 49 6.07 -7.83 -5.42
CA LYS A 49 5.30 -6.75 -4.77
C LYS A 49 5.58 -6.61 -3.26
N THR A 50 5.47 -7.70 -2.51
CA THR A 50 5.77 -7.74 -1.06
C THR A 50 7.25 -7.43 -0.80
N THR A 51 8.16 -7.88 -1.66
CA THR A 51 9.59 -7.60 -1.56
C THR A 51 9.87 -6.10 -1.72
N LEU A 52 9.18 -5.44 -2.64
CA LEU A 52 9.27 -3.99 -2.83
C LEU A 52 8.82 -3.23 -1.57
N LEU A 53 7.65 -3.59 -0.99
CA LEU A 53 7.18 -2.96 0.25
C LEU A 53 8.14 -3.19 1.42
N LYS A 54 8.71 -4.39 1.53
CA LYS A 54 9.70 -4.73 2.56
C LYS A 54 11.02 -3.96 2.38
N ALA A 55 11.45 -3.73 1.14
CA ALA A 55 12.64 -2.92 0.87
C ALA A 55 12.41 -1.46 1.27
N ILE A 56 11.27 -0.87 0.89
CA ILE A 56 10.92 0.51 1.27
C ILE A 56 10.81 0.67 2.80
N SER A 57 10.31 -0.35 3.50
CA SER A 57 10.17 -0.32 4.96
C SER A 57 11.46 -0.68 5.72
N GLY A 58 12.56 -0.98 5.01
CA GLY A 58 13.84 -1.35 5.61
C GLY A 58 13.93 -2.77 6.17
N LEU A 59 12.88 -3.60 5.96
CA LEU A 59 12.86 -5.01 6.39
C LEU A 59 13.80 -5.88 5.53
N ILE A 60 14.09 -5.46 4.31
CA ILE A 60 15.06 -6.08 3.42
C ILE A 60 15.96 -4.97 2.88
N ARG A 61 17.26 -5.18 2.94
CA ARG A 61 18.22 -4.23 2.36
C ARG A 61 18.38 -4.47 0.87
N PRO A 62 18.37 -3.41 0.04
CA PRO A 62 18.69 -3.52 -1.38
C PRO A 62 20.13 -4.08 -1.58
N VAL A 63 20.31 -4.77 -2.69
CA VAL A 63 21.63 -5.17 -3.18
C VAL A 63 22.30 -3.98 -3.87
N THR A 64 21.53 -3.26 -4.71
CA THR A 64 21.96 -2.02 -5.38
C THR A 64 20.79 -1.06 -5.52
N GLY A 65 21.07 0.18 -5.92
CA GLY A 65 20.10 1.22 -6.15
C GLY A 65 19.78 2.05 -4.91
N HIS A 66 18.85 2.99 -5.06
CA HIS A 66 18.56 3.99 -4.05
C HIS A 66 17.06 4.07 -3.75
N ILE A 67 16.75 4.32 -2.49
CA ILE A 67 15.41 4.63 -2.00
C ILE A 67 15.48 5.97 -1.27
N ARG A 68 14.78 6.99 -1.79
CA ARG A 68 14.71 8.30 -1.15
C ARG A 68 13.28 8.59 -0.68
N PHE A 69 13.16 9.04 0.55
CA PHE A 69 11.90 9.49 1.12
C PHE A 69 12.00 10.97 1.52
N ALA A 70 11.15 11.80 0.95
CA ALA A 70 11.19 13.26 1.11
C ALA A 70 12.60 13.85 0.83
N GLY A 71 13.32 13.29 -0.14
CA GLY A 71 14.68 13.68 -0.53
C GLY A 71 15.81 13.02 0.26
N GLU A 72 15.54 12.37 1.39
CA GLU A 72 16.56 11.67 2.19
C GLU A 72 16.73 10.22 1.74
N ALA A 73 17.96 9.73 1.66
CA ALA A 73 18.28 8.33 1.41
C ALA A 73 17.92 7.47 2.64
N ILE A 74 17.13 6.40 2.44
CA ILE A 74 16.63 5.55 3.54
C ILE A 74 17.08 4.09 3.44
N GLU A 75 17.70 3.66 2.37
CA GLU A 75 18.04 2.25 2.08
C GLU A 75 18.99 1.63 3.12
N ALA A 76 19.77 2.44 3.81
CA ALA A 76 20.69 1.99 4.87
C ALA A 76 20.16 2.23 6.29
N MET A 77 18.98 2.85 6.43
CA MET A 77 18.44 3.21 7.75
C MET A 77 17.90 1.99 8.50
N ALA A 78 17.87 2.08 9.82
CA ALA A 78 17.18 1.10 10.64
C ALA A 78 15.64 1.24 10.49
N VAL A 79 14.92 0.14 10.57
CA VAL A 79 13.44 0.11 10.44
C VAL A 79 12.76 1.14 11.36
N GLN A 80 13.23 1.27 12.59
CA GLN A 80 12.68 2.20 13.57
C GLN A 80 12.82 3.68 13.12
N ASP A 81 13.93 4.02 12.45
CA ASP A 81 14.16 5.38 11.95
C ASP A 81 13.33 5.67 10.71
N ILE A 82 13.09 4.65 9.87
CA ILE A 82 12.16 4.73 8.74
C ILE A 82 10.72 4.97 9.25
N VAL A 83 10.28 4.24 10.29
CA VAL A 83 8.96 4.44 10.91
C VAL A 83 8.84 5.84 11.51
N ARG A 84 9.86 6.35 12.20
CA ARG A 84 9.88 7.73 12.76
C ARG A 84 9.75 8.81 11.68
N ARG A 85 10.16 8.54 10.44
CA ARG A 85 9.96 9.43 9.29
C ARG A 85 8.55 9.35 8.70
N GLY A 86 7.72 8.43 9.19
CA GLY A 86 6.34 8.26 8.79
C GLY A 86 6.13 7.25 7.66
N ILE A 87 7.06 6.33 7.41
CA ILE A 87 6.82 5.18 6.53
C ILE A 87 6.37 4.01 7.39
N VAL A 88 5.13 3.56 7.17
CA VAL A 88 4.54 2.49 7.96
C VAL A 88 4.09 1.34 7.05
N TYR A 89 4.54 0.15 7.35
CA TYR A 89 4.19 -1.07 6.61
C TYR A 89 3.11 -1.87 7.35
N VAL A 90 2.02 -2.11 6.66
CA VAL A 90 0.93 -3.00 7.09
C VAL A 90 1.00 -4.27 6.25
N PRO A 91 1.48 -5.38 6.81
CA PRO A 91 1.66 -6.63 6.09
C PRO A 91 0.32 -7.28 5.74
N GLU A 92 0.39 -8.22 4.80
CA GLU A 92 -0.71 -9.11 4.46
C GLU A 92 -1.22 -9.88 5.70
N GLY A 93 -2.52 -10.17 5.72
CA GLY A 93 -3.16 -10.98 6.73
C GLY A 93 -3.72 -10.18 7.92
N MET A 94 -4.43 -10.90 8.79
CA MET A 94 -4.99 -10.36 10.03
C MET A 94 -3.94 -10.50 11.14
N LYS A 95 -3.10 -9.49 11.31
CA LYS A 95 -1.96 -9.51 12.25
C LYS A 95 -2.34 -8.83 13.58
N VAL A 96 -3.54 -9.13 14.12
CA VAL A 96 -3.93 -8.68 15.47
C VAL A 96 -3.27 -9.53 16.53
N PHE A 97 -3.12 -8.96 17.74
CA PHE A 97 -2.82 -9.72 18.95
C PHE A 97 -4.15 -10.20 19.53
N PRO A 98 -4.53 -11.48 19.38
CA PRO A 98 -5.91 -11.93 19.59
C PRO A 98 -6.35 -11.86 21.06
N GLN A 99 -5.43 -11.98 22.00
CA GLN A 99 -5.69 -11.95 23.44
C GLN A 99 -5.75 -10.53 24.01
N MET A 100 -5.27 -9.55 23.26
CA MET A 100 -5.32 -8.14 23.64
C MET A 100 -6.64 -7.53 23.17
N SER A 101 -7.10 -6.50 23.88
CA SER A 101 -8.24 -5.70 23.45
C SER A 101 -7.97 -4.96 22.13
N VAL A 102 -9.01 -4.49 21.48
CA VAL A 102 -8.90 -3.63 20.30
C VAL A 102 -8.09 -2.37 20.63
N LEU A 103 -8.37 -1.74 21.78
CA LEU A 103 -7.65 -0.55 22.20
C LEU A 103 -6.15 -0.82 22.37
N GLU A 104 -5.77 -1.86 23.09
CA GLU A 104 -4.37 -2.23 23.29
C GLU A 104 -3.67 -2.54 21.95
N ASN A 105 -4.36 -3.23 21.03
CA ASN A 105 -3.85 -3.45 19.67
C ASN A 105 -3.56 -2.14 18.93
N LEU A 106 -4.42 -1.14 19.07
CA LEU A 106 -4.23 0.17 18.46
C LEU A 106 -3.07 0.93 19.11
N GLU A 107 -3.05 0.99 20.45
CA GLU A 107 -2.05 1.74 21.22
C GLU A 107 -0.61 1.26 20.96
N ILE A 108 -0.40 -0.05 20.75
CA ILE A 108 0.92 -0.58 20.33
C ILE A 108 1.41 0.09 19.04
N GLY A 109 0.50 0.42 18.10
CA GLY A 109 0.88 1.14 16.88
C GLY A 109 1.47 2.53 17.13
N GLY A 110 1.03 3.19 18.20
CA GLY A 110 1.49 4.52 18.62
C GLY A 110 2.73 4.50 19.53
N TYR A 111 3.36 3.36 19.75
CA TYR A 111 4.47 3.17 20.69
C TYR A 111 5.63 4.16 20.49
N LEU A 112 5.99 4.48 19.26
CA LEU A 112 7.08 5.42 18.93
C LEU A 112 6.67 6.90 19.08
N ASN A 113 5.36 7.20 19.12
CA ASN A 113 4.84 8.58 19.20
C ASN A 113 3.67 8.69 20.18
N ARG A 114 3.96 8.47 21.47
CA ARG A 114 2.95 8.40 22.53
C ARG A 114 2.10 9.66 22.66
N SER A 115 2.67 10.83 22.36
CA SER A 115 1.93 12.11 22.40
C SER A 115 0.81 12.20 21.37
N ARG A 116 0.86 11.39 20.30
CA ARG A 116 -0.12 11.37 19.20
C ARG A 116 -1.16 10.26 19.33
N ILE A 117 -1.09 9.40 20.36
CA ILE A 117 -2.01 8.26 20.53
C ILE A 117 -3.47 8.72 20.48
N ARG A 118 -3.83 9.79 21.19
CA ARG A 118 -5.21 10.29 21.22
C ARG A 118 -5.69 10.70 19.82
N ALA A 119 -4.90 11.49 19.10
CA ALA A 119 -5.24 11.92 17.75
C ALA A 119 -5.32 10.74 16.77
N GLY A 120 -4.42 9.75 16.91
CA GLY A 120 -4.47 8.51 16.14
C GLY A 120 -5.74 7.71 16.39
N LEU A 121 -6.16 7.57 17.66
CA LEU A 121 -7.42 6.89 18.03
C LEU A 121 -8.63 7.61 17.45
N GLU A 122 -8.69 8.94 17.54
CA GLU A 122 -9.77 9.75 16.96
C GLU A 122 -9.87 9.49 15.45
N MET A 123 -8.75 9.54 14.72
CA MET A 123 -8.70 9.23 13.28
C MET A 123 -9.18 7.80 12.98
N VAL A 124 -8.74 6.80 13.74
CA VAL A 124 -9.18 5.42 13.53
C VAL A 124 -10.68 5.27 13.78
N MET A 125 -11.23 5.95 14.79
CA MET A 125 -12.67 5.90 15.10
C MET A 125 -13.53 6.68 14.09
N GLU A 126 -12.99 7.68 13.43
CA GLU A 126 -13.63 8.34 12.27
C GLU A 126 -13.66 7.43 11.05
N LEU A 127 -12.56 6.76 10.78
CA LEU A 127 -12.45 5.83 9.66
C LEU A 127 -13.28 4.56 9.88
N PHE A 128 -13.31 4.03 11.09
CA PHE A 128 -13.94 2.76 11.46
C PHE A 128 -14.80 2.92 12.72
N PRO A 129 -15.93 3.65 12.66
CA PRO A 129 -16.81 3.85 13.82
C PRO A 129 -17.32 2.53 14.41
N GLU A 130 -17.35 1.46 13.61
CA GLU A 130 -17.73 0.11 14.06
C GLU A 130 -16.82 -0.47 15.13
N LEU A 131 -15.62 0.08 15.32
CA LEU A 131 -14.69 -0.33 16.37
C LEU A 131 -14.95 0.38 17.71
N ARG A 132 -15.70 1.49 17.72
CA ARG A 132 -15.89 2.33 18.91
C ARG A 132 -16.49 1.56 20.09
N ASP A 133 -17.52 0.79 19.83
CA ASP A 133 -18.21 -0.01 20.85
C ASP A 133 -17.46 -1.31 21.17
N ARG A 134 -16.39 -1.60 20.45
CA ARG A 134 -15.58 -2.81 20.55
C ARG A 134 -14.21 -2.59 21.16
N LEU A 135 -13.88 -1.37 21.60
CA LEU A 135 -12.53 -1.02 22.08
C LEU A 135 -12.04 -1.92 23.22
N ARG A 136 -12.96 -2.41 24.06
CA ARG A 136 -12.66 -3.29 25.22
C ARG A 136 -12.72 -4.77 24.87
N ASP A 137 -13.25 -5.14 23.70
CA ASP A 137 -13.34 -6.53 23.27
C ASP A 137 -11.95 -7.06 22.91
N GLN A 138 -11.72 -8.35 23.14
CA GLN A 138 -10.52 -9.01 22.64
C GLN A 138 -10.54 -9.03 21.11
N ALA A 139 -9.42 -8.67 20.49
CA ALA A 139 -9.33 -8.60 19.04
C ALA A 139 -9.56 -9.96 18.34
N GLY A 140 -9.31 -11.05 19.05
CA GLY A 140 -9.52 -12.40 18.54
C GLY A 140 -10.98 -12.78 18.26
N ILE A 141 -11.96 -12.16 18.96
CA ILE A 141 -13.39 -12.47 18.77
C ILE A 141 -14.04 -11.63 17.64
N LEU A 142 -13.33 -10.66 17.10
CA LEU A 142 -13.83 -9.83 16.02
C LEU A 142 -13.96 -10.63 14.71
N SER A 143 -14.89 -10.20 13.84
CA SER A 143 -14.93 -10.71 12.47
C SER A 143 -13.65 -10.40 11.70
N GLY A 144 -13.31 -11.20 10.69
CA GLY A 144 -12.10 -10.98 9.89
C GLY A 144 -11.98 -9.58 9.29
N GLY A 145 -13.10 -8.98 8.86
CA GLY A 145 -13.13 -7.60 8.38
C GLY A 145 -12.82 -6.58 9.49
N GLN A 146 -13.34 -6.79 10.70
CA GLN A 146 -13.04 -5.92 11.84
C GLN A 146 -11.59 -6.09 12.32
N GLN A 147 -11.05 -7.31 12.34
CA GLN A 147 -9.63 -7.53 12.64
C GLN A 147 -8.73 -6.82 11.62
N ARG A 148 -9.13 -6.78 10.35
CA ARG A 148 -8.39 -6.03 9.32
C ARG A 148 -8.47 -4.51 9.57
N MET A 149 -9.62 -3.98 10.06
CA MET A 149 -9.73 -2.58 10.48
C MET A 149 -8.77 -2.27 11.63
N VAL A 150 -8.68 -3.15 12.63
CA VAL A 150 -7.73 -3.02 13.75
C VAL A 150 -6.28 -3.03 13.24
N THR A 151 -5.95 -3.94 12.31
CA THR A 151 -4.61 -4.03 11.72
C THR A 151 -4.23 -2.74 10.98
N LEU A 152 -5.13 -2.20 10.16
CA LEU A 152 -4.93 -0.93 9.47
C LEU A 152 -4.87 0.24 10.46
N GLY A 153 -5.79 0.28 11.42
CA GLY A 153 -5.81 1.28 12.49
C GLY A 153 -4.50 1.32 13.26
N ARG A 154 -3.94 0.15 13.62
CA ARG A 154 -2.63 0.07 14.27
C ARG A 154 -1.51 0.72 13.45
N GLY A 155 -1.52 0.53 12.12
CA GLY A 155 -0.58 1.22 11.24
C GLY A 155 -0.75 2.74 11.25
N LEU A 156 -1.99 3.23 11.33
CA LEU A 156 -2.29 4.67 11.37
C LEU A 156 -1.86 5.33 12.69
N MET A 157 -1.86 4.58 13.80
CA MET A 157 -1.39 5.07 15.10
C MET A 157 0.08 5.53 15.10
N ALA A 158 0.87 5.08 14.13
CA ALA A 158 2.28 5.46 13.99
C ALA A 158 2.50 6.82 13.30
N ASP A 159 1.45 7.62 13.05
CA ASP A 159 1.52 8.93 12.37
C ASP A 159 2.08 8.82 10.94
N ALA A 160 1.50 7.96 10.14
CA ALA A 160 1.98 7.63 8.80
C ALA A 160 1.86 8.80 7.81
N ARG A 161 2.95 9.17 7.16
CA ARG A 161 2.98 10.02 5.96
C ARG A 161 2.87 9.18 4.67
N LEU A 162 3.44 7.97 4.69
CA LEU A 162 3.35 6.96 3.65
C LEU A 162 2.94 5.63 4.29
N LEU A 163 1.76 5.15 3.92
CA LEU A 163 1.23 3.88 4.39
C LEU A 163 1.40 2.83 3.29
N LEU A 164 2.25 1.84 3.55
CA LEU A 164 2.50 0.71 2.66
C LEU A 164 1.53 -0.41 3.02
N LEU A 165 0.65 -0.80 2.11
CA LEU A 165 -0.40 -1.80 2.32
C LEU A 165 -0.16 -3.02 1.43
N ASP A 166 0.05 -4.17 2.06
CA ASP A 166 0.24 -5.43 1.36
C ASP A 166 -1.06 -6.23 1.34
N ASP A 167 -1.61 -6.39 0.16
CA ASP A 167 -2.87 -7.08 -0.17
C ASP A 167 -4.04 -6.74 0.79
N PRO A 168 -4.40 -5.45 0.95
CA PRO A 168 -5.35 -5.02 1.97
C PRO A 168 -6.76 -5.57 1.78
N PHE A 169 -7.10 -6.08 0.59
CA PHE A 169 -8.43 -6.60 0.27
C PHE A 169 -8.57 -8.11 0.35
N LEU A 170 -7.48 -8.83 0.66
CA LEU A 170 -7.48 -10.28 0.70
C LEU A 170 -8.45 -10.80 1.77
N GLY A 171 -9.35 -11.72 1.39
CA GLY A 171 -10.32 -12.34 2.28
C GLY A 171 -11.46 -11.43 2.75
N LEU A 172 -11.56 -10.19 2.23
CA LEU A 172 -12.65 -9.28 2.60
C LEU A 172 -13.91 -9.50 1.76
N SER A 173 -15.06 -9.46 2.43
CA SER A 173 -16.35 -9.40 1.74
C SER A 173 -16.51 -8.08 0.96
N PRO A 174 -17.40 -8.02 -0.05
CA PRO A 174 -17.62 -6.80 -0.83
C PRO A 174 -18.00 -5.57 0.00
N LYS A 175 -18.71 -5.77 1.12
CA LYS A 175 -19.06 -4.69 2.07
C LYS A 175 -17.80 -4.07 2.68
N PHE A 176 -16.88 -4.89 3.18
CA PHE A 176 -15.63 -4.42 3.77
C PHE A 176 -14.70 -3.80 2.73
N VAL A 177 -14.63 -4.36 1.51
CA VAL A 177 -13.86 -3.74 0.42
C VAL A 177 -14.33 -2.31 0.14
N LYS A 178 -15.65 -2.07 0.02
CA LYS A 178 -16.21 -0.71 -0.14
C LYS A 178 -15.81 0.20 1.02
N ARG A 179 -15.86 -0.33 2.25
CA ARG A 179 -15.49 0.40 3.47
C ARG A 179 -14.02 0.84 3.44
N PHE A 180 -13.10 -0.08 3.09
CA PHE A 180 -11.68 0.21 2.95
C PHE A 180 -11.38 1.21 1.83
N CYS A 181 -12.03 1.07 0.66
CA CYS A 181 -11.89 2.06 -0.41
C CYS A 181 -12.32 3.47 0.03
N SER A 182 -13.39 3.58 0.83
CA SER A 182 -13.80 4.86 1.43
C SER A 182 -12.74 5.38 2.40
N ALA A 183 -12.25 4.54 3.31
CA ALA A 183 -11.21 4.90 4.27
C ALA A 183 -9.92 5.38 3.56
N PHE A 184 -9.51 4.73 2.47
CA PHE A 184 -8.33 5.15 1.70
C PHE A 184 -8.49 6.52 1.07
N ARG A 185 -9.69 6.85 0.55
CA ARG A 185 -9.97 8.20 0.03
C ARG A 185 -9.94 9.26 1.13
N THR A 186 -10.51 8.98 2.29
CA THR A 186 -10.46 9.87 3.46
C THR A 186 -9.02 10.07 3.92
N LEU A 187 -8.21 9.02 4.04
CA LEU A 187 -6.80 9.11 4.40
C LEU A 187 -6.00 9.97 3.42
N ARG A 188 -6.23 9.78 2.11
CA ARG A 188 -5.60 10.64 1.11
C ARG A 188 -5.98 12.11 1.30
N GLN A 189 -7.25 12.39 1.56
CA GLN A 189 -7.75 13.76 1.78
C GLN A 189 -7.17 14.40 3.05
N SER A 190 -6.89 13.60 4.09
CA SER A 190 -6.22 14.07 5.31
C SER A 190 -4.69 14.16 5.19
N GLY A 191 -4.13 13.96 4.00
CA GLY A 191 -2.70 14.18 3.73
C GLY A 191 -1.85 12.92 3.73
N VAL A 192 -2.41 11.75 4.04
CA VAL A 192 -1.68 10.48 4.01
C VAL A 192 -1.53 9.98 2.57
N THR A 193 -0.32 9.57 2.21
CA THR A 193 -0.03 8.90 0.95
C THR A 193 -0.16 7.39 1.15
N LEU A 194 -0.82 6.70 0.22
CA LEU A 194 -0.96 5.25 0.28
C LEU A 194 -0.23 4.59 -0.89
N PHE A 195 0.52 3.54 -0.57
CA PHE A 195 1.16 2.69 -1.55
C PHE A 195 0.66 1.26 -1.38
N ILE A 196 -0.19 0.81 -2.30
CA ILE A 196 -0.97 -0.42 -2.19
C ILE A 196 -0.40 -1.45 -3.15
N ALA A 197 0.10 -2.56 -2.62
CA ALA A 197 0.45 -3.74 -3.40
C ALA A 197 -0.66 -4.79 -3.26
N GLY A 198 -0.98 -5.52 -4.35
CA GLY A 198 -1.93 -6.62 -4.22
C GLY A 198 -2.36 -7.26 -5.54
N GLN A 199 -3.14 -8.34 -5.38
CA GLN A 199 -3.61 -9.20 -6.47
C GLN A 199 -5.00 -8.80 -7.00
N HIS A 200 -5.78 -8.05 -6.21
CA HIS A 200 -7.13 -7.63 -6.57
C HIS A 200 -7.09 -6.42 -7.53
N VAL A 201 -6.47 -6.63 -8.69
CA VAL A 201 -6.09 -5.61 -9.66
C VAL A 201 -7.20 -4.60 -9.92
N ARG A 202 -8.40 -5.05 -10.34
CA ARG A 202 -9.53 -4.14 -10.63
C ARG A 202 -9.92 -3.27 -9.43
N ARG A 203 -9.94 -3.83 -8.23
CA ARG A 203 -10.34 -3.10 -7.01
C ARG A 203 -9.31 -2.06 -6.62
N ILE A 204 -8.03 -2.41 -6.72
CA ILE A 204 -6.91 -1.53 -6.37
C ILE A 204 -6.82 -0.40 -7.40
N LEU A 205 -6.83 -0.71 -8.69
CA LEU A 205 -6.71 0.28 -9.76
C LEU A 205 -7.86 1.28 -9.81
N ASN A 206 -9.08 0.87 -9.41
CA ASN A 206 -10.24 1.77 -9.33
C ASN A 206 -10.14 2.84 -8.23
N VAL A 207 -9.26 2.67 -7.25
CA VAL A 207 -9.04 3.68 -6.20
C VAL A 207 -7.71 4.41 -6.35
N ALA A 208 -6.82 3.90 -7.20
CA ALA A 208 -5.48 4.44 -7.38
C ALA A 208 -5.46 5.66 -8.31
N ASP A 209 -4.71 6.67 -7.91
CA ASP A 209 -4.41 7.85 -8.74
C ASP A 209 -3.32 7.51 -9.78
N ALA A 210 -2.34 6.68 -9.39
CA ALA A 210 -1.27 6.18 -10.24
C ALA A 210 -1.03 4.68 -9.96
N ALA A 211 -0.52 3.97 -10.96
CA ALA A 211 -0.27 2.54 -10.83
C ALA A 211 0.96 2.09 -11.62
N PHE A 212 1.58 1.04 -11.10
CA PHE A 212 2.69 0.33 -11.70
C PHE A 212 2.33 -1.15 -11.84
N LEU A 213 2.60 -1.73 -12.99
CA LEU A 213 2.54 -3.17 -13.19
C LEU A 213 3.93 -3.75 -12.96
N LEU A 214 4.04 -4.67 -12.03
CA LEU A 214 5.27 -5.39 -11.70
C LEU A 214 5.17 -6.82 -12.20
N GLU A 215 6.13 -7.24 -13.02
CA GLU A 215 6.23 -8.59 -13.59
C GLU A 215 7.68 -9.04 -13.53
N ASP A 216 7.89 -10.24 -13.07
CA ASP A 216 9.22 -10.87 -12.97
C ASP A 216 10.30 -9.92 -12.40
N GLY A 217 9.93 -9.19 -11.35
CA GLY A 217 10.83 -8.28 -10.65
C GLY A 217 11.04 -6.91 -11.31
N THR A 218 10.41 -6.61 -12.45
CA THR A 218 10.57 -5.35 -13.18
C THR A 218 9.25 -4.60 -13.34
N VAL A 219 9.31 -3.27 -13.46
CA VAL A 219 8.13 -2.44 -13.78
C VAL A 219 7.95 -2.39 -15.29
N THR A 220 6.89 -3.02 -15.79
CA THR A 220 6.61 -3.14 -17.23
C THR A 220 5.61 -2.11 -17.74
N LEU A 221 4.77 -1.57 -16.88
CA LEU A 221 3.78 -0.54 -17.24
C LEU A 221 3.59 0.44 -16.07
N ALA A 222 3.46 1.73 -16.41
CA ALA A 222 3.14 2.78 -15.46
C ALA A 222 2.10 3.75 -16.04
N GLY A 223 1.22 4.30 -15.19
CA GLY A 223 0.20 5.24 -15.63
C GLY A 223 -0.78 5.62 -14.53
N SER A 224 -1.88 6.26 -14.90
CA SER A 224 -3.00 6.44 -13.97
C SER A 224 -3.67 5.09 -13.68
N GLY A 225 -4.28 4.94 -12.49
CA GLY A 225 -4.99 3.70 -12.13
C GLY A 225 -5.98 3.25 -13.20
N PRO A 226 -6.92 4.09 -13.66
CA PRO A 226 -7.81 3.77 -14.78
C PRO A 226 -7.08 3.51 -16.10
N GLY A 227 -6.01 4.24 -16.40
CA GLY A 227 -5.21 4.05 -17.61
C GLY A 227 -4.56 2.66 -17.67
N VAL A 228 -3.94 2.24 -16.57
CA VAL A 228 -3.38 0.89 -16.44
C VAL A 228 -4.47 -0.18 -16.51
N LEU A 229 -5.61 0.05 -15.84
CA LEU A 229 -6.74 -0.89 -15.83
C LEU A 229 -7.29 -1.18 -17.24
N HIS A 230 -7.35 -0.17 -18.09
CA HIS A 230 -7.89 -0.28 -19.46
C HIS A 230 -6.80 -0.50 -20.52
N SER A 231 -5.53 -0.65 -20.12
CA SER A 231 -4.47 -0.96 -21.08
C SER A 231 -4.67 -2.35 -21.71
N GLU A 232 -4.50 -2.46 -22.99
CA GLU A 232 -4.56 -3.75 -23.71
C GLU A 232 -3.57 -4.74 -23.12
N TYR A 233 -2.38 -4.28 -22.77
CA TYR A 233 -1.33 -5.08 -22.17
C TYR A 233 -1.79 -5.77 -20.88
N LEU A 234 -2.38 -5.03 -19.93
CA LEU A 234 -2.90 -5.62 -18.69
C LEU A 234 -4.07 -6.57 -18.96
N GLN A 235 -4.95 -6.23 -19.90
CA GLN A 235 -6.07 -7.09 -20.28
C GLN A 235 -5.59 -8.43 -20.86
N GLN A 236 -4.53 -8.43 -21.65
CA GLN A 236 -3.92 -9.65 -22.19
C GLN A 236 -3.33 -10.52 -21.09
N ILE A 237 -2.59 -9.93 -20.15
CA ILE A 237 -1.93 -10.67 -19.06
C ILE A 237 -2.94 -11.27 -18.08
N LEU A 238 -3.92 -10.49 -17.65
CA LEU A 238 -4.83 -10.93 -16.58
C LEU A 238 -6.01 -11.76 -17.08
N PHE A 239 -6.42 -11.61 -18.33
CA PHE A 239 -7.65 -12.19 -18.85
C PHE A 239 -7.44 -13.04 -20.09
N GLY A 240 -6.23 -13.15 -20.62
CA GLY A 240 -5.93 -13.94 -21.82
C GLY A 240 -6.67 -13.45 -23.07
N VAL A 241 -7.22 -12.24 -23.06
CA VAL A 241 -7.95 -11.66 -24.17
C VAL A 241 -6.93 -11.20 -25.20
N ARG A 242 -6.67 -12.02 -26.21
CA ARG A 242 -5.99 -11.54 -27.43
C ARG A 242 -6.86 -10.42 -28.03
N ALA A 243 -6.23 -9.31 -28.41
CA ALA A 243 -6.89 -8.30 -29.23
C ALA A 243 -7.58 -9.03 -30.38
N LYS A 244 -8.92 -8.80 -30.53
CA LYS A 244 -9.62 -9.27 -31.70
C LYS A 244 -8.89 -8.70 -32.92
N ASP A 245 -8.32 -9.58 -33.74
CA ASP A 245 -7.94 -9.26 -35.09
C ASP A 245 -9.14 -8.57 -35.76
N GLN A 246 -9.04 -7.25 -35.94
CA GLN A 246 -9.86 -6.56 -36.91
C GLN A 246 -9.32 -6.97 -38.28
N ALA A 247 -9.78 -8.12 -38.75
CA ALA A 247 -9.64 -8.46 -40.16
C ALA A 247 -10.38 -7.38 -40.96
N PRO A 248 -9.73 -6.73 -41.95
CA PRO A 248 -10.44 -5.88 -42.87
C PRO A 248 -11.40 -6.76 -43.65
N GLY A 249 -12.69 -6.40 -43.64
CA GLY A 249 -13.71 -7.06 -44.43
C GLY A 249 -13.33 -7.03 -45.93
N PRO A 250 -13.68 -8.09 -46.66
CA PRO A 250 -13.38 -8.12 -48.11
C PRO A 250 -14.26 -7.08 -48.84
N SER A 251 -13.62 -6.41 -49.76
CA SER A 251 -14.16 -5.44 -50.72
C SER A 251 -15.27 -6.02 -51.58
#